data_3077936773425c297f03c6a49f44a15e
#
_entry.id   3077936773425c297f03c6a49f44a15e
#
_cell.length_a   1.000
_cell.length_b   1.000
_cell.length_c   1.000
_cell.angle_alpha   90.00
_cell.angle_beta   90.00
_cell.angle_gamma   90.00
#
_symmetry.space_group_name_H-M   'P 1'
#
loop_
_entity.id
_entity.type
_entity.pdbx_description
1 polymer ?
#
loop_
_entity_poly.entity_id
_entity_poly.type
_entity_poly.pdbx_seq_one_letter_code
_entity_poly.pdbx_strand_id
1 'polypeptide(L)'
;MFWDNVAWLYDIFADGINREANRALCAAVGELISPADDVLECACGTGLLTAVIAPRCKRLTATDFSAAMLRRAKKKCAKFGNVQLAQADILHLDYPDESFDAVVAANVI
;
A
#
# COMPACT_ATOMS: atom_id res chain seq x y z
N MET A 1 20.03 3.29 -4.75
CA MET A 1 18.83 2.48 -5.01
C MET A 1 17.62 3.12 -4.33
N PHE A 2 16.47 2.91 -4.88
CA PHE A 2 15.21 3.43 -4.34
C PHE A 2 15.05 3.14 -2.82
N TRP A 3 15.34 1.91 -2.41
CA TRP A 3 15.15 1.47 -1.02
C TRP A 3 16.07 2.14 -0.01
N ASP A 4 17.18 2.71 -0.45
CA ASP A 4 18.15 3.33 0.46
C ASP A 4 17.63 4.63 1.07
N ASN A 5 16.68 5.28 0.40
CA ASN A 5 16.13 6.57 0.81
C ASN A 5 14.64 6.53 1.12
N VAL A 6 14.11 5.34 1.41
CA VAL A 6 12.70 5.15 1.72
C VAL A 6 12.48 5.25 3.22
N ALA A 7 11.54 6.10 3.62
CA ALA A 7 11.03 6.10 4.98
C ALA A 7 9.99 4.99 5.10
N TRP A 8 10.35 3.89 5.78
CA TRP A 8 9.42 2.81 6.04
C TRP A 8 8.40 3.25 7.06
N LEU A 9 7.14 3.28 6.67
CA LEU A 9 6.06 3.65 7.56
C LEU A 9 5.65 2.48 8.42
N TYR A 10 5.49 1.30 7.82
CA TYR A 10 5.03 0.13 8.56
C TYR A 10 5.24 -1.15 7.78
N ASP A 11 5.74 -2.18 8.47
CA ASP A 11 5.82 -3.54 7.97
C ASP A 11 4.73 -4.35 8.66
N ILE A 12 3.67 -4.69 7.93
CA ILE A 12 2.46 -5.26 8.50
C ILE A 12 2.30 -6.71 8.11
N PHE A 13 2.10 -7.55 9.11
CA PHE A 13 1.63 -8.91 8.91
C PHE A 13 0.10 -8.91 9.01
N ALA A 14 -0.58 -8.75 7.90
CA ALA A 14 -2.02 -8.93 7.90
C ALA A 14 -2.30 -10.42 7.75
N ASP A 15 -2.48 -11.08 8.87
CA ASP A 15 -3.05 -12.40 8.89
C ASP A 15 -4.56 -12.24 8.76
N GLY A 16 -5.14 -12.67 7.65
CA GLY A 16 -6.57 -12.56 7.39
C GLY A 16 -7.45 -13.30 8.38
N ILE A 17 -6.86 -14.06 9.30
CA ILE A 17 -7.59 -14.84 10.30
C ILE A 17 -8.00 -13.99 11.50
N ASN A 18 -7.28 -12.91 11.82
CA ASN A 18 -7.56 -12.11 13.00
C ASN A 18 -8.11 -10.72 12.63
N ARG A 19 -9.43 -10.58 12.71
CA ARG A 19 -10.11 -9.33 12.37
C ARG A 19 -9.75 -8.17 13.29
N GLU A 20 -9.54 -8.43 14.58
CA GLU A 20 -9.19 -7.38 15.52
C GLU A 20 -7.79 -6.83 15.25
N ALA A 21 -6.83 -7.72 15.01
CA ALA A 21 -5.49 -7.31 14.66
C ALA A 21 -5.48 -6.53 13.35
N ASN A 22 -6.22 -6.97 12.34
CA ASN A 22 -6.34 -6.25 11.09
C ASN A 22 -6.96 -4.86 11.27
N ARG A 23 -7.97 -4.74 12.10
CA ARG A 23 -8.60 -3.45 12.40
C ARG A 23 -7.63 -2.49 13.08
N ALA A 24 -6.88 -2.99 14.06
CA ALA A 24 -5.88 -2.20 14.77
C ALA A 24 -4.77 -1.73 13.83
N LEU A 25 -4.32 -2.62 12.95
CA LEU A 25 -3.30 -2.30 11.96
C LEU A 25 -3.79 -1.26 10.96
N CYS A 26 -4.99 -1.41 10.45
CA CYS A 26 -5.58 -0.46 9.52
C CYS A 26 -5.73 0.92 10.17
N ALA A 27 -6.17 0.96 11.42
CA ALA A 27 -6.29 2.22 12.17
C ALA A 27 -4.93 2.88 12.37
N ALA A 28 -3.92 2.10 12.77
CA ALA A 28 -2.57 2.60 12.99
C ALA A 28 -1.96 3.17 11.70
N VAL A 29 -2.08 2.44 10.60
CA VAL A 29 -1.57 2.90 9.31
C VAL A 29 -2.30 4.18 8.88
N GLY A 30 -3.62 4.21 9.06
CA GLY A 30 -4.41 5.39 8.71
C GLY A 30 -3.99 6.63 9.48
N GLU A 31 -3.61 6.49 10.75
CA GLU A 31 -3.13 7.61 11.56
C GLU A 31 -1.76 8.15 11.13
N LEU A 32 -0.94 7.28 10.54
CA LEU A 32 0.42 7.65 10.14
C LEU A 32 0.47 8.35 8.78
N ILE A 33 -0.61 8.32 8.02
CA ILE A 33 -0.66 8.86 6.67
C ILE A 33 -1.35 10.23 6.69
N SER A 34 -0.73 11.20 6.01
CA SER A 34 -1.24 12.55 5.87
C SER A 34 -2.02 12.72 4.56
N PRO A 35 -3.07 13.57 4.54
CA PRO A 35 -3.78 13.90 3.30
C PRO A 35 -2.92 14.50 2.19
N ALA A 36 -1.73 14.99 2.53
CA ALA A 36 -0.80 15.54 1.55
C ALA A 36 0.18 14.50 0.98
N ASP A 37 0.14 13.27 1.49
CA ASP A 37 1.14 12.27 1.16
C ASP A 37 0.91 11.60 -0.19
N ASP A 38 2.00 11.41 -0.92
CA ASP A 38 2.08 10.43 -2.01
C ASP A 38 2.60 9.11 -1.40
N VAL A 39 1.80 8.06 -1.48
CA VAL A 39 2.07 6.79 -0.79
C VAL A 39 2.31 5.68 -1.80
N LEU A 40 3.32 4.87 -1.55
CA LEU A 40 3.54 3.61 -2.26
C LEU A 40 3.15 2.46 -1.34
N GLU A 41 2.27 1.59 -1.82
CA GLU A 41 1.93 0.34 -1.15
C GLU A 41 2.51 -0.83 -1.93
N CYS A 42 3.29 -1.66 -1.26
CA CYS A 42 3.88 -2.86 -1.85
C CYS A 42 3.11 -4.09 -1.39
N ALA A 43 2.94 -5.06 -2.30
CA ALA A 43 2.23 -6.29 -2.02
C ALA A 43 0.79 -6.02 -1.53
N CYS A 44 0.05 -5.22 -2.30
CA CYS A 44 -1.29 -4.76 -1.91
C CYS A 44 -2.33 -5.89 -1.86
N GLY A 45 -2.07 -7.03 -2.48
CA GLY A 45 -2.97 -8.17 -2.50
C GLY A 45 -4.33 -7.79 -3.09
N THR A 46 -5.40 -8.14 -2.40
CA THR A 46 -6.76 -7.87 -2.85
C THR A 46 -7.22 -6.43 -2.60
N GLY A 47 -6.37 -5.60 -1.99
CA GLY A 47 -6.67 -4.19 -1.80
C GLY A 47 -7.33 -3.84 -0.47
N LEU A 48 -7.26 -4.70 0.53
CA LEU A 48 -7.86 -4.43 1.84
C LEU A 48 -7.28 -3.18 2.49
N LEU A 49 -5.96 -3.11 2.59
CA LEU A 49 -5.28 -1.96 3.17
C LEU A 49 -5.30 -0.77 2.22
N THR A 50 -5.24 -1.03 0.92
CA THR A 50 -5.37 0.00 -0.12
C THR A 50 -6.63 0.83 0.10
N ALA A 51 -7.76 0.17 0.37
CA ALA A 51 -9.04 0.83 0.61
C ALA A 51 -9.05 1.68 1.88
N VAL A 52 -8.21 1.35 2.85
CA VAL A 52 -8.05 2.14 4.08
C VAL A 52 -7.18 3.37 3.83
N ILE A 53 -6.10 3.21 3.08
CA ILE A 53 -5.12 4.27 2.83
C ILE A 53 -5.67 5.32 1.86
N ALA A 54 -6.33 4.88 0.79
CA ALA A 54 -6.76 5.75 -0.30
C ALA A 54 -7.48 7.02 0.15
N PRO A 55 -8.48 6.96 1.05
CA PRO A 55 -9.20 8.18 1.45
C PRO A 55 -8.40 9.11 2.35
N ARG A 56 -7.20 8.71 2.76
CA ARG A 56 -6.39 9.44 3.76
C ARG A 56 -5.12 10.06 3.18
N CYS A 57 -4.85 9.84 1.90
CA CYS A 57 -3.65 10.37 1.25
C CYS A 57 -4.01 11.15 -0.01
N LYS A 58 -3.03 11.83 -0.55
CA LYS A 58 -3.21 12.57 -1.80
C LYS A 58 -3.26 11.63 -3.00
N ARG A 59 -2.31 10.71 -3.06
CA ARG A 59 -2.18 9.75 -4.15
C ARG A 59 -1.61 8.45 -3.62
N LEU A 60 -2.16 7.33 -4.10
CA LEU A 60 -1.71 6.00 -3.69
C LEU A 60 -1.34 5.20 -4.93
N THR A 61 -0.09 4.76 -4.97
CA THR A 61 0.37 3.79 -5.95
C THR A 61 0.45 2.45 -5.25
N ALA A 62 -0.43 1.53 -5.61
CA ALA A 62 -0.50 0.21 -5.01
C ALA A 62 0.04 -0.83 -5.99
N THR A 63 0.99 -1.63 -5.53
CA THR A 63 1.68 -2.60 -6.37
C THR A 63 1.55 -4.00 -5.82
N ASP A 64 1.57 -4.98 -6.72
CA ASP A 64 1.64 -6.39 -6.37
C ASP A 64 2.30 -7.16 -7.49
N PHE A 65 2.96 -8.25 -7.18
CA PHE A 65 3.56 -9.13 -8.16
C PHE A 65 2.49 -9.91 -8.96
N SER A 66 1.35 -10.20 -8.33
CA SER A 66 0.30 -11.02 -8.89
C SER A 66 -0.72 -10.19 -9.67
N ALA A 67 -0.84 -10.44 -10.97
CA ALA A 67 -1.86 -9.81 -11.80
C ALA A 67 -3.28 -10.18 -11.32
N ALA A 68 -3.47 -11.40 -10.82
CA ALA A 68 -4.77 -11.83 -10.29
C ALA A 68 -5.18 -11.03 -9.06
N MET A 69 -4.24 -10.75 -8.16
CA MET A 69 -4.49 -9.91 -6.99
C MET A 69 -4.83 -8.48 -7.38
N LEU A 70 -4.12 -7.93 -8.36
CA LEU A 70 -4.38 -6.58 -8.84
C LEU A 70 -5.77 -6.45 -9.47
N ARG A 71 -6.26 -7.49 -10.15
CA ARG A 71 -7.63 -7.47 -10.67
C ARG A 71 -8.66 -7.38 -9.55
N ARG A 72 -8.44 -8.07 -8.45
CA ARG A 72 -9.31 -8.00 -7.27
C ARG A 72 -9.22 -6.64 -6.59
N ALA A 73 -8.01 -6.14 -6.44
CA ALA A 73 -7.78 -4.80 -5.86
C ALA A 73 -8.45 -3.72 -6.70
N LYS A 74 -8.40 -3.83 -8.02
CA LYS A 74 -9.05 -2.88 -8.93
C LYS A 74 -10.56 -2.80 -8.69
N LYS A 75 -11.20 -3.95 -8.50
CA LYS A 75 -12.65 -3.97 -8.20
C LYS A 75 -12.95 -3.35 -6.85
N LYS A 76 -12.18 -3.69 -5.83
CA LYS A 76 -12.38 -3.18 -4.48
C LYS A 76 -12.16 -1.67 -4.38
N CYS A 77 -11.20 -1.15 -5.12
CA CYS A 77 -10.78 0.25 -5.03
C CYS A 77 -11.29 1.13 -6.17
N ALA A 78 -12.22 0.63 -7.00
CA ALA A 78 -12.72 1.35 -8.17
C ALA A 78 -13.34 2.71 -7.82
N LYS A 79 -13.89 2.85 -6.63
CA LYS A 79 -14.51 4.11 -6.18
C LYS A 79 -13.51 5.21 -5.82
N PHE A 80 -12.23 4.87 -5.65
CA PHE A 80 -11.21 5.86 -5.28
C PHE A 80 -10.52 6.40 -6.53
N GLY A 81 -10.61 7.72 -6.74
CA GLY A 81 -9.99 8.36 -7.91
C GLY A 81 -8.50 8.59 -7.79
N ASN A 82 -7.93 8.37 -6.61
CA ASN A 82 -6.51 8.66 -6.33
C ASN A 82 -5.63 7.41 -6.26
N VAL A 83 -6.15 6.23 -6.64
CA VAL A 83 -5.40 4.96 -6.61
C VAL A 83 -4.92 4.61 -8.01
N GLN A 84 -3.63 4.33 -8.11
CA GLN A 84 -3.03 3.75 -9.30
C GLN A 84 -2.48 2.37 -8.97
N LEU A 85 -2.88 1.36 -9.72
CA LEU A 85 -2.41 -0.01 -9.54
C LEU A 85 -1.35 -0.34 -10.57
N ALA A 86 -0.29 -1.01 -10.13
CA ALA A 86 0.78 -1.42 -11.03
C ALA A 86 1.33 -2.79 -10.63
N GLN A 87 1.62 -3.64 -11.61
CA GLN A 87 2.30 -4.89 -11.35
C GLN A 87 3.78 -4.63 -11.17
N ALA A 88 4.34 -5.06 -10.04
CA ALA A 88 5.75 -4.84 -9.73
C ALA A 88 6.27 -5.88 -8.75
N ASP A 89 7.54 -6.19 -8.88
CA ASP A 89 8.28 -7.00 -7.92
C ASP A 89 8.83 -6.06 -6.85
N ILE A 90 8.50 -6.31 -5.59
CA ILE A 90 8.96 -5.49 -4.48
C ILE A 90 10.49 -5.40 -4.38
N LEU A 91 11.19 -6.42 -4.87
CA LEU A 91 12.66 -6.45 -4.85
C LEU A 91 13.28 -5.65 -5.99
N HIS A 92 12.48 -5.26 -6.99
CA HIS A 92 12.94 -4.61 -8.21
C HIS A 92 12.08 -3.41 -8.57
N LEU A 93 11.75 -2.57 -7.58
CA LEU A 93 10.98 -1.36 -7.82
C LEU A 93 11.86 -0.30 -8.47
N ASP A 94 11.39 0.24 -9.57
CA ASP A 94 12.11 1.20 -10.38
C ASP A 94 11.45 2.58 -10.30
N TYR A 95 11.44 3.13 -9.09
CA TYR A 95 11.00 4.49 -8.85
C TYR A 95 12.18 5.38 -8.50
N PRO A 96 12.18 6.65 -8.90
CA PRO A 96 13.21 7.58 -8.44
C PRO A 96 13.21 7.69 -6.92
N ASP A 97 14.38 8.01 -6.36
CA ASP A 97 14.50 8.27 -4.92
C ASP A 97 13.58 9.43 -4.54
N GLU A 98 13.02 9.36 -3.35
CA GLU A 98 12.14 10.40 -2.80
C GLU A 98 10.85 10.63 -3.61
N SER A 99 10.43 9.62 -4.40
CA SER A 99 9.17 9.70 -5.15
C SER A 99 7.93 9.67 -4.26
N PHE A 100 8.05 9.14 -3.06
CA PHE A 100 6.93 8.94 -2.14
C PHE A 100 7.25 9.49 -0.76
N ASP A 101 6.22 9.99 -0.09
CA ASP A 101 6.32 10.47 1.29
C ASP A 101 6.29 9.32 2.28
N ALA A 102 5.63 8.24 1.93
CA ALA A 102 5.51 7.06 2.77
C ALA A 102 5.47 5.79 1.91
N VAL A 103 6.02 4.70 2.44
CA VAL A 103 5.96 3.38 1.82
C VAL A 103 5.37 2.41 2.83
N VAL A 104 4.35 1.68 2.41
CA VAL A 104 3.69 0.67 3.22
C VAL A 104 3.87 -0.69 2.57
N ALA A 105 4.35 -1.66 3.34
CA ALA A 105 4.51 -3.02 2.87
C ALA A 105 3.83 -3.96 3.87
N ALA A 106 2.81 -4.66 3.41
CA ALA A 106 2.05 -5.59 4.23
C ALA A 106 2.25 -7.01 3.72
N ASN A 107 2.27 -7.98 4.64
CA ASN A 107 2.39 -9.40 4.29
C ASN A 107 3.66 -9.74 3.50
N VAL A 108 4.71 -9.00 3.74
CA VAL A 108 6.00 -9.23 3.10
C VAL A 108 6.92 -9.92 4.11
N ILE A 109 7.12 -11.18 3.95
CA ILE A 109 8.03 -11.95 4.81
C ILE A 109 9.22 -12.43 4.01
#